data_e610c74d3950e4e7df9fb8d569283efd
#
_entry.id   e610c74d3950e4e7df9fb8d569283efd
#
_cell.length_a   1.000
_cell.length_b   1.000
_cell.length_c   1.000
_cell.angle_alpha   90.00
_cell.angle_beta   90.00
_cell.angle_gamma   90.00
#
_symmetry.space_group_name_H-M   'P 1'
#
loop_
_entity.id
_entity.type
_entity.pdbx_description
1 polymer ?
#
loop_
_entity_poly.entity_id
_entity_poly.type
_entity_poly.pdbx_seq_one_letter_code
_entity_poly.pdbx_strand_id
1 'polypeptide(L)' 'MIITHLKEANRFETYIEGHTAFVEYVVRDGALIVIHTFVPGPLKGRGIAGELVKEAYNYADKEGLGCKATC' A
#
# COMPACT_ATOMS: atom_id res chain seq x y z
N MET A 1 -3.99 -13.74 0.83
CA MET A 1 -4.43 -12.33 1.04
C MET A 1 -4.70 -11.69 -0.31
N ILE A 2 -5.85 -11.09 -0.46
CA ILE A 2 -6.22 -10.40 -1.69
C ILE A 2 -6.01 -8.91 -1.49
N ILE A 3 -5.15 -8.31 -2.31
CA ILE A 3 -4.87 -6.88 -2.25
C ILE A 3 -5.49 -6.24 -3.48
N THR A 4 -6.30 -5.21 -3.28
CA THR A 4 -6.97 -4.48 -4.33
C THR A 4 -6.27 -3.14 -4.52
N HIS A 5 -5.92 -2.81 -5.76
CA HIS A 5 -5.37 -1.51 -6.09
C HIS A 5 -6.50 -0.58 -6.53
N LEU A 6 -6.82 0.39 -5.70
CA LEU A 6 -7.81 1.42 -6.01
C LEU A 6 -7.07 2.61 -6.59
N LYS A 7 -6.80 2.54 -7.89
CA LYS A 7 -5.93 3.49 -8.55
C LYS A 7 -6.44 4.92 -8.47
N GLU A 8 -7.74 5.12 -8.55
CA GLU A 8 -8.32 6.46 -8.47
C GLU A 8 -8.23 7.05 -7.08
N ALA A 9 -8.11 6.22 -6.06
CA ALA A 9 -7.96 6.65 -4.68
C ALA A 9 -6.51 6.65 -4.23
N ASN A 10 -5.57 6.26 -5.09
CA ASN A 10 -4.15 6.12 -4.77
C ASN A 10 -3.94 5.23 -3.54
N ARG A 11 -4.55 4.06 -3.56
CA ARG A 11 -4.58 3.21 -2.40
C ARG A 11 -4.46 1.73 -2.79
N PHE A 12 -3.74 0.96 -1.98
CA PHE A 12 -3.78 -0.49 -2.00
C PHE A 12 -4.43 -0.93 -0.69
N GLU A 13 -5.41 -1.82 -0.76
CA GLU A 13 -6.08 -2.26 0.45
C GLU A 13 -6.36 -3.75 0.44
N THR A 14 -6.55 -4.31 1.63
CA THR A 14 -6.98 -5.68 1.81
C THR A 14 -8.01 -5.73 2.93
N TYR A 15 -8.98 -6.63 2.78
CA TYR A 15 -10.06 -6.80 3.73
C TYR A 15 -9.93 -8.19 4.35
N ILE A 16 -9.73 -8.26 5.65
CA ILE A 16 -9.48 -9.51 6.37
C ILE A 16 -10.28 -9.49 7.67
N GLU A 17 -11.12 -10.52 7.85
CA GLU A 17 -11.88 -10.71 9.10
C GLU A 17 -12.67 -9.46 9.52
N GLY A 18 -13.30 -8.80 8.57
CA GLY A 18 -14.10 -7.63 8.84
C GLY A 18 -13.32 -6.33 8.99
N HIS A 19 -12.02 -6.34 8.77
CA HIS A 19 -11.16 -5.16 8.93
C HIS A 19 -10.46 -4.82 7.63
N THR A 20 -10.30 -3.52 7.36
CA THR A 20 -9.59 -3.05 6.16
C THR A 20 -8.24 -2.47 6.57
N ALA A 21 -7.17 -3.02 6.00
CA ALA A 21 -5.83 -2.46 6.10
C ALA A 21 -5.48 -1.84 4.75
N PHE A 22 -4.71 -0.77 4.75
CA PHE A 22 -4.39 -0.08 3.50
C PHE A 22 -3.08 0.68 3.56
N VAL A 23 -2.53 0.98 2.38
CA VAL A 23 -1.50 2.00 2.21
C VAL A 23 -2.01 3.01 1.20
N GLU A 24 -1.70 4.27 1.43
CA GLU A 24 -1.99 5.36 0.50
C GLU A 24 -0.69 5.93 -0.01
N TYR A 25 -0.72 6.36 -1.27
CA TYR A 25 0.48 6.87 -1.91
C TYR A 25 0.15 8.09 -2.76
N VAL A 26 1.19 8.84 -3.13
CA VAL A 26 1.10 9.86 -4.17
C VAL A 26 2.18 9.57 -5.18
N VAL A 27 1.99 10.05 -6.42
CA VAL A 27 3.01 9.98 -7.45
C VAL A 27 3.46 11.40 -7.72
N ARG A 28 4.75 11.64 -7.58
CA ARG A 28 5.34 12.97 -7.77
C ARG A 28 6.75 12.84 -8.28
N ASP A 29 7.08 13.63 -9.30
CA ASP A 29 8.43 13.68 -9.88
C ASP A 29 8.98 12.31 -10.23
N GLY A 30 8.14 11.46 -10.83
CA GLY A 30 8.55 10.14 -11.27
C GLY A 30 8.72 9.12 -10.16
N ALA A 31 8.18 9.39 -8.96
CA ALA A 31 8.27 8.45 -7.85
C ALA A 31 6.91 8.21 -7.22
N LEU A 32 6.68 6.96 -6.79
CA LEU A 32 5.55 6.61 -5.94
C LEU A 32 6.02 6.76 -4.50
N ILE A 33 5.30 7.56 -3.73
CA ILE A 33 5.65 7.86 -2.34
C ILE A 33 4.52 7.35 -1.45
N VAL A 34 4.82 6.38 -0.59
CA VAL A 34 3.86 5.88 0.39
C VAL A 34 3.79 6.89 1.52
N ILE A 35 2.60 7.48 1.72
CA ILE A 35 2.41 8.55 2.69
C ILE A 35 1.63 8.13 3.93
N HIS A 36 0.90 7.02 3.86
CA HIS A 36 0.10 6.57 5.00
C HIS A 36 -0.09 5.06 4.93
N THR A 37 0.13 4.39 6.04
CA THR A 37 -0.10 2.96 6.17
C THR A 37 -0.95 2.73 7.42
N PHE A 38 -2.04 1.99 7.28
CA PHE A 38 -2.92 1.69 8.38
C PHE A 38 -3.23 0.20 8.47
N VAL A 39 -3.00 -0.39 9.63
CA VAL A 39 -3.35 -1.77 9.91
C VAL A 39 -4.15 -1.78 11.22
N PRO A 40 -5.42 -2.19 11.20
CA PRO A 40 -6.22 -2.28 12.42
C PRO A 40 -5.58 -3.21 13.45
N GLY A 41 -5.82 -2.90 14.73
CA GLY A 41 -5.25 -3.67 15.84
C GLY A 41 -5.36 -5.18 15.70
N PRO A 42 -6.56 -5.74 15.38
CA PRO A 42 -6.72 -7.20 15.24
C PRO A 42 -5.85 -7.83 14.15
N LEU A 43 -5.39 -7.05 13.19
CA LEU A 43 -4.56 -7.54 12.09
C LEU A 43 -3.07 -7.30 12.30
N LYS A 44 -2.67 -6.62 13.35
CA LYS A 44 -1.25 -6.32 13.59
C LYS A 44 -0.45 -7.59 13.86
N GLY A 45 0.83 -7.57 13.50
CA GLY A 45 1.72 -8.69 13.71
C GLY A 45 1.59 -9.80 12.70
N ARG A 46 0.82 -9.62 11.62
CA ARG A 46 0.62 -10.64 10.59
C ARG A 46 1.40 -10.34 9.29
N GLY A 47 2.20 -9.29 9.28
CA GLY A 47 2.97 -8.92 8.08
C GLY A 47 2.15 -8.26 6.98
N ILE A 48 0.93 -7.80 7.29
CA ILE A 48 0.02 -7.24 6.30
C ILE A 48 0.55 -5.92 5.73
N ALA A 49 1.08 -5.05 6.58
CA ALA A 49 1.65 -3.78 6.13
C ALA A 49 2.77 -4.02 5.12
N GLY A 50 3.65 -4.98 5.40
CA GLY A 50 4.75 -5.33 4.48
C GLY A 50 4.25 -5.81 3.14
N GLU A 51 3.17 -6.62 3.13
CA GLU A 51 2.61 -7.11 1.88
C GLU A 51 1.97 -5.98 1.07
N LEU A 52 1.29 -5.04 1.73
CA LEU A 52 0.70 -3.89 1.05
C LEU A 52 1.77 -2.99 0.44
N VAL A 53 2.84 -2.72 1.19
CA VAL A 53 3.95 -1.90 0.70
C VAL A 53 4.66 -2.60 -0.47
N LYS A 54 4.83 -3.91 -0.38
CA LYS A 54 5.42 -4.70 -1.45
C LYS A 54 4.59 -4.59 -2.74
N GLU A 55 3.26 -4.64 -2.62
CA GLU A 55 2.39 -4.47 -3.77
C GLU A 55 2.55 -3.08 -4.41
N ALA A 56 2.66 -2.05 -3.58
CA ALA A 56 2.88 -0.69 -4.07
C ALA A 56 4.22 -0.59 -4.79
N TYR A 57 5.26 -1.22 -4.27
CA TYR A 57 6.57 -1.21 -4.90
C TYR A 57 6.58 -1.97 -6.22
N ASN A 58 5.88 -3.10 -6.28
CA ASN A 58 5.76 -3.86 -7.53
C ASN A 58 5.05 -3.04 -8.60
N TYR A 59 4.01 -2.33 -8.22
CA TYR A 59 3.30 -1.43 -9.13
C TYR A 59 4.21 -0.32 -9.63
N ALA A 60 4.96 0.31 -8.72
CA ALA A 60 5.88 1.38 -9.09
C ALA A 60 6.94 0.88 -10.07
N ASP A 61 7.50 -0.29 -9.81
CA ASP A 61 8.50 -0.90 -10.68
C ASP A 61 7.93 -1.15 -12.07
N LYS A 62 6.72 -1.69 -12.13
CA LYS A 62 6.03 -1.97 -13.39
C LYS A 62 5.79 -0.69 -14.19
N GLU A 63 5.50 0.42 -13.51
CA GLU A 63 5.23 1.71 -14.14
C GLU A 63 6.48 2.55 -14.36
N GLY A 64 7.64 2.03 -14.04
CA GLY A 64 8.89 2.79 -14.21
C GLY A 64 9.07 3.92 -13.21
N LEU A 65 8.43 3.83 -12.05
CA LEU A 65 8.50 4.86 -11.01
C LEU A 65 9.53 4.48 -9.94
N GLY A 66 10.18 5.47 -9.36
CA GLY A 66 10.93 5.25 -8.14
C GLY A 66 9.99 4.97 -6.98
N CYS A 67 10.53 4.53 -5.85
CA CYS A 67 9.74 4.23 -4.65
C CYS A 67 10.33 4.89 -3.44
N LYS A 68 9.47 5.50 -2.62
CA LYS A 68 9.86 6.10 -1.34
C LYS A 68 8.77 5.87 -0.32
N ALA A 69 9.13 5.86 0.95
CA ALA A 69 8.19 5.81 2.04
C ALA A 69 8.54 6.92 3.04
N THR A 70 7.53 7.64 3.51
CA THR A 70 7.73 8.79 4.38
C THR A 70 7.21 8.60 5.80
N CYS A 71 6.72 7.42 6.16
CA CYS A 71 6.25 7.24 7.53
C CYS A 71 7.02 6.22 8.32
#